data_2e58115c471f568bebe31f02e89d7f2e
#
_entry.id   2e58115c471f568bebe31f02e89d7f2e
#
_cell.length_a   1.000
_cell.length_b   1.000
_cell.length_c   1.000
_cell.angle_alpha   90.00
_cell.angle_beta   90.00
_cell.angle_gamma   90.00
#
_symmetry.space_group_name_H-M   'P 1'
#
loop_
_entity.id
_entity.type
_entity.pdbx_description
1 polymer ?
#
loop_
_entity_poly.entity_id
_entity_poly.type
_entity_poly.pdbx_seq_one_letter_code
_entity_poly.pdbx_strand_id
1 'polypeptide(L)'
;STRVRSSAASDVYKRQVPVAIHLDHGHFDDALECIEVGYSSLMFDGSHLPIEENLKLAEEVIAKAHAKGISVECEVGSIGGEEDGIVGEGELAPIDDAVAMAKLGVDFLAAGIGNIHGPYPENWKGLHIDHLEKLNKALVEAMGHNVPIVLHGGSGIPDDQIREAIANGVAKVNVNTECQLAFAAATRKFVNEFDANEAEYMKKKLFDPRKFLKPGFEAITAAVEAVSYTHLRAHETA
;
A
#
# COMPACT_ATOMS: atom_id res chain seq x y z
N SER A 1 11.57 -14.92 22.02
CA SER A 1 11.11 -13.57 22.38
C SER A 1 11.71 -12.59 21.39
N THR A 2 10.93 -12.16 20.44
CA THR A 2 11.35 -11.21 19.40
C THR A 2 11.54 -9.84 20.04
N ARG A 3 12.77 -9.41 20.14
CA ARG A 3 13.12 -8.05 20.59
C ARG A 3 12.90 -7.11 19.42
N VAL A 4 11.69 -6.59 19.26
CA VAL A 4 11.43 -5.51 18.30
C VAL A 4 12.09 -4.24 18.83
N ARG A 5 13.18 -3.81 18.18
CA ARG A 5 14.01 -2.65 18.59
C ARG A 5 13.69 -1.38 17.85
N SER A 6 12.44 -1.16 17.41
CA SER A 6 12.07 0.08 16.75
C SER A 6 11.12 0.90 17.60
N SER A 7 11.11 2.24 17.41
CA SER A 7 10.13 3.14 18.01
C SER A 7 8.70 2.77 17.66
N ALA A 8 8.47 2.18 16.49
CA ALA A 8 7.19 1.65 16.05
C ALA A 8 6.70 0.52 16.96
N ALA A 9 7.57 -0.38 17.46
CA ALA A 9 7.15 -1.41 18.42
C ALA A 9 6.62 -0.83 19.74
N SER A 10 7.17 0.30 20.19
CA SER A 10 6.65 1.02 21.36
C SER A 10 5.28 1.62 21.09
N ASP A 11 5.00 2.06 19.86
CA ASP A 11 3.70 2.63 19.49
C ASP A 11 2.65 1.54 19.26
N VAL A 12 3.00 0.39 18.71
CA VAL A 12 2.13 -0.81 18.63
C VAL A 12 1.64 -1.21 20.02
N TYR A 13 2.53 -1.27 21.00
CA TYR A 13 2.17 -1.64 22.37
C TYR A 13 1.20 -0.64 23.02
N LYS A 14 1.29 0.64 22.66
CA LYS A 14 0.44 1.70 23.22
C LYS A 14 -0.92 1.82 22.56
N ARG A 15 -1.09 1.39 21.30
CA ARG A 15 -2.28 1.68 20.51
C ARG A 15 -3.35 0.60 20.54
N GLN A 16 -3.05 -0.59 21.06
CA GLN A 16 -4.00 -1.73 21.18
C GLN A 16 -4.59 -2.19 19.83
N VAL A 17 -3.95 -1.85 18.72
CA VAL A 17 -4.30 -2.32 17.36
C VAL A 17 -3.09 -3.01 16.73
N PRO A 18 -3.28 -4.05 15.91
CA PRO A 18 -2.19 -4.65 15.17
C PRO A 18 -1.56 -3.63 14.20
N VAL A 19 -0.24 -3.53 14.23
CA VAL A 19 0.54 -2.67 13.33
C VAL A 19 1.72 -3.46 12.80
N ALA A 20 1.96 -3.42 11.49
CA ALA A 20 3.14 -3.97 10.84
C ALA A 20 4.01 -2.81 10.30
N ILE A 21 5.33 -2.99 10.37
CA ILE A 21 6.26 -2.17 9.59
C ILE A 21 6.47 -2.90 8.29
N HIS A 22 6.09 -2.26 7.19
CA HIS A 22 6.13 -2.82 5.85
C HIS A 22 7.04 -1.96 4.96
N LEU A 23 7.94 -2.60 4.20
CA LEU A 23 8.61 -1.96 3.07
C LEU A 23 7.63 -1.97 1.90
N ASP A 24 7.37 -0.82 1.30
CA ASP A 24 6.54 -0.67 0.10
C ASP A 24 7.44 -0.41 -1.11
N HIS A 25 7.27 -1.14 -2.20
CA HIS A 25 8.06 -1.09 -3.44
C HIS A 25 9.60 -1.12 -3.25
N GLY A 26 10.11 -2.12 -2.54
CA GLY A 26 11.56 -2.30 -2.38
C GLY A 26 12.20 -3.08 -3.52
N HIS A 27 13.39 -2.64 -3.97
CA HIS A 27 14.24 -3.46 -4.83
C HIS A 27 14.87 -4.61 -4.03
N PHE A 28 15.60 -5.49 -4.72
CA PHE A 28 16.17 -6.70 -4.11
C PHE A 28 17.07 -6.40 -2.90
N ASP A 29 17.98 -5.42 -3.04
CA ASP A 29 18.90 -5.05 -1.96
C ASP A 29 18.17 -4.39 -0.77
N ASP A 30 17.15 -3.57 -1.03
CA ASP A 30 16.30 -2.94 0.00
C ASP A 30 15.54 -3.99 0.79
N ALA A 31 14.98 -5.01 0.10
CA ALA A 31 14.31 -6.12 0.73
C ALA A 31 15.24 -6.89 1.66
N LEU A 32 16.48 -7.18 1.23
CA LEU A 32 17.49 -7.86 2.06
C LEU A 32 17.88 -7.02 3.28
N GLU A 33 18.04 -5.71 3.12
CA GLU A 33 18.36 -4.81 4.24
C GLU A 33 17.21 -4.76 5.26
N CYS A 34 15.95 -4.67 4.80
CA CYS A 34 14.78 -4.70 5.66
C CYS A 34 14.65 -6.01 6.46
N ILE A 35 15.01 -7.15 5.86
CA ILE A 35 15.10 -8.44 6.56
C ILE A 35 16.11 -8.37 7.70
N GLU A 36 17.27 -7.74 7.49
CA GLU A 36 18.32 -7.65 8.51
C GLU A 36 17.97 -6.68 9.65
N VAL A 37 17.35 -5.55 9.35
CA VAL A 37 17.00 -4.56 10.39
C VAL A 37 15.72 -4.88 11.14
N GLY A 38 14.96 -5.91 10.72
CA GLY A 38 13.84 -6.48 11.47
C GLY A 38 12.48 -5.85 11.17
N TYR A 39 12.18 -5.60 9.91
CA TYR A 39 10.83 -5.34 9.43
C TYR A 39 9.92 -6.53 9.74
N SER A 40 8.63 -6.30 9.85
CA SER A 40 7.64 -7.37 10.07
C SER A 40 7.00 -7.86 8.77
N SER A 41 7.11 -7.07 7.71
CA SER A 41 6.60 -7.36 6.37
C SER A 41 7.41 -6.57 5.35
N LEU A 42 7.47 -7.04 4.12
CA LEU A 42 8.13 -6.32 3.04
C LEU A 42 7.49 -6.66 1.69
N MET A 43 7.60 -5.72 0.74
CA MET A 43 7.33 -5.95 -0.67
C MET A 43 8.64 -5.96 -1.44
N PHE A 44 8.87 -7.03 -2.20
CA PHE A 44 9.87 -7.07 -3.25
C PHE A 44 9.19 -6.79 -4.58
N ASP A 45 9.57 -5.67 -5.20
CA ASP A 45 9.07 -5.26 -6.51
C ASP A 45 10.10 -5.54 -7.60
N GLY A 46 9.91 -6.64 -8.29
CA GLY A 46 10.66 -7.03 -9.49
C GLY A 46 9.84 -6.87 -10.78
N SER A 47 8.72 -6.14 -10.76
CA SER A 47 7.79 -6.01 -11.90
C SER A 47 8.41 -5.40 -13.15
N HIS A 48 9.48 -4.62 -12.98
CA HIS A 48 10.27 -4.02 -14.07
C HIS A 48 11.27 -5.00 -14.73
N LEU A 49 11.45 -6.20 -14.15
CA LEU A 49 12.35 -7.24 -14.66
C LEU A 49 11.59 -8.24 -15.54
N PRO A 50 12.29 -8.97 -16.44
CA PRO A 50 11.72 -10.15 -17.07
C PRO A 50 11.19 -11.13 -16.01
N ILE A 51 10.07 -11.78 -16.29
CA ILE A 51 9.36 -12.61 -15.29
C ILE A 51 10.26 -13.70 -14.67
N GLU A 52 11.13 -14.32 -15.47
CA GLU A 52 12.04 -15.36 -14.98
C GLU A 52 13.05 -14.81 -13.95
N GLU A 53 13.49 -13.56 -14.13
CA GLU A 53 14.39 -12.89 -13.21
C GLU A 53 13.65 -12.44 -11.96
N ASN A 54 12.44 -11.86 -12.11
CA ASN A 54 11.56 -11.51 -11.00
C ASN A 54 11.29 -12.73 -10.10
N LEU A 55 10.85 -13.85 -10.67
CA LEU A 55 10.58 -15.10 -9.94
C LEU A 55 11.82 -15.61 -9.20
N LYS A 56 12.99 -15.57 -9.84
CA LYS A 56 14.24 -16.03 -9.23
C LYS A 56 14.65 -15.20 -8.01
N LEU A 57 14.55 -13.87 -8.12
CA LEU A 57 14.88 -12.97 -7.02
C LEU A 57 13.83 -13.04 -5.90
N ALA A 58 12.54 -13.16 -6.27
CA ALA A 58 11.46 -13.35 -5.33
C ALA A 58 11.65 -14.62 -4.48
N GLU A 59 12.04 -15.75 -5.10
CA GLU A 59 12.31 -17.00 -4.39
C GLU A 59 13.37 -16.81 -3.30
N GLU A 60 14.44 -16.08 -3.60
CA GLU A 60 15.51 -15.82 -2.62
C GLU A 60 15.03 -14.91 -1.49
N VAL A 61 14.29 -13.83 -1.81
CA VAL A 61 13.74 -12.92 -0.80
C VAL A 61 12.76 -13.67 0.13
N ILE A 62 11.82 -14.42 -0.46
CA ILE A 62 10.83 -15.21 0.30
C ILE A 62 11.51 -16.18 1.26
N ALA A 63 12.49 -16.95 0.78
CA ALA A 63 13.20 -17.90 1.61
C ALA A 63 13.90 -17.24 2.81
N LYS A 64 14.56 -16.09 2.58
CA LYS A 64 15.26 -15.35 3.64
C LYS A 64 14.30 -14.68 4.63
N ALA A 65 13.21 -14.08 4.14
CA ALA A 65 12.20 -13.42 4.96
C ALA A 65 11.45 -14.41 5.84
N HIS A 66 10.97 -15.51 5.26
CA HIS A 66 10.24 -16.57 5.98
C HIS A 66 11.10 -17.22 7.06
N ALA A 67 12.41 -17.37 6.85
CA ALA A 67 13.34 -17.87 7.88
C ALA A 67 13.37 -16.97 9.13
N LYS A 68 12.98 -15.71 9.01
CA LYS A 68 12.87 -14.74 10.12
C LYS A 68 11.41 -14.44 10.54
N GLY A 69 10.42 -15.09 9.92
CA GLY A 69 9.00 -14.88 10.21
C GLY A 69 8.46 -13.55 9.68
N ILE A 70 9.04 -13.05 8.58
CA ILE A 70 8.67 -11.81 7.89
C ILE A 70 7.80 -12.19 6.70
N SER A 71 6.63 -11.58 6.56
CA SER A 71 5.74 -11.79 5.41
C SER A 71 6.22 -11.03 4.18
N VAL A 72 6.00 -11.63 3.01
CA VAL A 72 6.49 -11.11 1.72
C VAL A 72 5.33 -10.87 0.76
N GLU A 73 5.35 -9.68 0.17
CA GLU A 73 4.56 -9.28 -0.98
C GLU A 73 5.45 -9.24 -2.23
N CYS A 74 4.94 -9.70 -3.36
CA CYS A 74 5.61 -9.55 -4.66
C CYS A 74 4.62 -9.05 -5.71
N GLU A 75 5.14 -8.41 -6.77
CA GLU A 75 4.34 -7.83 -7.84
C GLU A 75 4.46 -8.58 -9.15
N VAL A 76 3.33 -8.71 -9.85
CA VAL A 76 3.23 -9.24 -11.21
C VAL A 76 2.36 -8.33 -12.08
N GLY A 77 2.80 -8.09 -13.31
CA GLY A 77 2.35 -6.95 -14.09
C GLY A 77 2.85 -5.67 -13.46
N SER A 78 2.86 -4.56 -14.16
CA SER A 78 3.30 -3.29 -13.57
C SER A 78 2.12 -2.42 -13.20
N ILE A 79 2.22 -1.75 -12.04
CA ILE A 79 1.27 -0.72 -11.65
C ILE A 79 1.66 0.58 -12.33
N GLY A 80 0.70 1.23 -13.01
CA GLY A 80 0.96 2.48 -13.73
C GLY A 80 1.07 3.68 -12.81
N GLY A 81 1.35 4.86 -13.38
CA GLY A 81 1.46 6.14 -12.67
C GLY A 81 2.88 6.50 -12.29
N GLU A 82 3.05 7.33 -11.28
CA GLU A 82 4.34 7.78 -10.77
C GLU A 82 4.45 7.47 -9.28
N GLU A 83 5.47 6.70 -8.91
CA GLU A 83 5.85 6.47 -7.52
C GLU A 83 7.38 6.50 -7.39
N ASP A 84 7.88 7.25 -6.42
CA ASP A 84 9.30 7.45 -6.13
C ASP A 84 10.17 7.84 -7.36
N GLY A 85 9.55 8.58 -8.30
CA GLY A 85 10.20 9.05 -9.53
C GLY A 85 10.24 8.03 -10.67
N ILE A 86 9.61 6.89 -10.52
CA ILE A 86 9.40 5.89 -11.59
C ILE A 86 8.02 6.15 -12.21
N VAL A 87 7.99 6.31 -13.53
CA VAL A 87 6.76 6.53 -14.30
C VAL A 87 6.51 5.32 -15.19
N GLY A 88 5.34 4.71 -15.09
CA GLY A 88 4.93 3.55 -15.88
C GLY A 88 3.51 3.68 -16.45
N GLU A 89 3.25 3.01 -17.59
CA GLU A 89 1.91 2.95 -18.17
C GLU A 89 1.01 1.89 -17.49
N GLY A 90 1.60 1.00 -16.71
CA GLY A 90 0.92 -0.12 -16.08
C GLY A 90 0.58 -1.24 -17.06
N GLU A 91 0.67 -2.46 -16.60
CA GLU A 91 0.32 -3.66 -17.37
C GLU A 91 -0.61 -4.54 -16.55
N LEU A 92 -1.59 -5.17 -17.23
CA LEU A 92 -2.40 -6.20 -16.57
C LEU A 92 -1.52 -7.39 -16.22
N ALA A 93 -1.63 -7.87 -14.98
CA ALA A 93 -0.89 -9.04 -14.52
C ALA A 93 -1.23 -10.28 -15.35
N PRO A 94 -0.26 -10.90 -16.07
CA PRO A 94 -0.52 -12.16 -16.73
C PRO A 94 -0.87 -13.25 -15.72
N ILE A 95 -1.95 -13.97 -15.96
CA ILE A 95 -2.49 -14.96 -15.00
C ILE A 95 -1.47 -16.07 -14.73
N ASP A 96 -0.77 -16.55 -15.76
CA ASP A 96 0.23 -17.60 -15.60
C ASP A 96 1.42 -17.14 -14.74
N ASP A 97 1.85 -15.89 -14.89
CA ASP A 97 2.93 -15.30 -14.10
C ASP A 97 2.50 -15.11 -12.64
N ALA A 98 1.25 -14.66 -12.41
CA ALA A 98 0.68 -14.55 -11.08
C ALA A 98 0.60 -15.92 -10.37
N VAL A 99 0.21 -16.96 -11.08
CA VAL A 99 0.20 -18.33 -10.55
C VAL A 99 1.63 -18.83 -10.28
N ALA A 100 2.60 -18.51 -11.15
CA ALA A 100 3.99 -18.87 -10.93
C ALA A 100 4.56 -18.17 -9.67
N MET A 101 4.29 -16.88 -9.50
CA MET A 101 4.70 -16.12 -8.31
C MET A 101 4.05 -16.68 -7.03
N ALA A 102 2.75 -16.97 -7.06
CA ALA A 102 2.04 -17.54 -5.91
C ALA A 102 2.64 -18.89 -5.46
N LYS A 103 3.07 -19.72 -6.41
CA LYS A 103 3.72 -21.03 -6.12
C LYS A 103 5.05 -20.90 -5.40
N LEU A 104 5.71 -19.75 -5.40
CA LEU A 104 6.89 -19.49 -4.58
C LEU A 104 6.56 -19.33 -3.09
N GLY A 105 5.27 -19.16 -2.76
CA GLY A 105 4.81 -19.05 -1.38
C GLY A 105 4.74 -17.61 -0.87
N VAL A 106 4.47 -16.63 -1.73
CA VAL A 106 4.20 -15.25 -1.30
C VAL A 106 3.03 -15.19 -0.32
N ASP A 107 3.10 -14.30 0.65
CA ASP A 107 1.99 -14.06 1.59
C ASP A 107 0.93 -13.13 0.98
N PHE A 108 1.37 -12.25 0.08
CA PHE A 108 0.53 -11.27 -0.64
C PHE A 108 1.00 -11.15 -2.08
N LEU A 109 0.06 -10.99 -3.00
CA LEU A 109 0.35 -10.78 -4.41
C LEU A 109 -0.21 -9.43 -4.89
N ALA A 110 0.68 -8.49 -5.20
CA ALA A 110 0.31 -7.27 -5.92
C ALA A 110 0.13 -7.59 -7.41
N ALA A 111 -0.99 -7.16 -7.97
CA ALA A 111 -1.31 -7.43 -9.36
C ALA A 111 -1.76 -6.16 -10.08
N GLY A 112 -1.19 -5.89 -11.24
CA GLY A 112 -1.68 -4.86 -12.14
C GLY A 112 -3.07 -5.23 -12.67
N ILE A 113 -4.09 -4.43 -12.32
CA ILE A 113 -5.48 -4.59 -12.76
C ILE A 113 -6.08 -3.30 -13.29
N GLY A 114 -5.22 -2.41 -13.83
CA GLY A 114 -5.60 -1.08 -14.31
C GLY A 114 -5.56 0.00 -13.23
N ASN A 115 -5.06 -0.32 -12.06
CA ASN A 115 -4.74 0.63 -10.99
C ASN A 115 -3.45 1.38 -11.30
N ILE A 116 -3.36 2.61 -10.79
CA ILE A 116 -2.20 3.49 -10.97
C ILE A 116 -1.82 4.18 -9.66
N HIS A 117 -0.57 4.53 -9.51
CA HIS A 117 -0.09 5.39 -8.45
C HIS A 117 -0.34 6.87 -8.76
N GLY A 118 -0.70 7.65 -7.74
CA GLY A 118 -1.00 9.07 -7.90
C GLY A 118 -2.43 9.36 -8.35
N PRO A 119 -2.71 10.58 -8.82
CA PRO A 119 -4.04 10.98 -9.25
C PRO A 119 -4.49 10.27 -10.53
N TYR A 120 -5.68 9.70 -10.51
CA TYR A 120 -6.28 9.08 -11.70
C TYR A 120 -6.63 10.13 -12.76
N PRO A 121 -6.31 9.89 -14.04
CA PRO A 121 -6.67 10.79 -15.12
C PRO A 121 -8.19 10.74 -15.41
N GLU A 122 -8.75 11.84 -15.92
CA GLU A 122 -10.19 11.94 -16.23
C GLU A 122 -10.70 10.86 -17.21
N ASN A 123 -9.83 10.35 -18.06
CA ASN A 123 -10.16 9.32 -19.05
C ASN A 123 -9.91 7.89 -18.54
N TRP A 124 -9.55 7.69 -17.28
CA TRP A 124 -9.39 6.38 -16.69
C TRP A 124 -10.69 5.55 -16.77
N LYS A 125 -10.57 4.28 -17.10
CA LYS A 125 -11.73 3.42 -17.40
C LYS A 125 -12.20 2.58 -16.21
N GLY A 126 -11.53 2.71 -15.08
CA GLY A 126 -11.80 1.88 -13.91
C GLY A 126 -10.88 0.65 -13.82
N LEU A 127 -11.03 -0.09 -12.73
CA LEU A 127 -10.35 -1.36 -12.52
C LEU A 127 -10.87 -2.42 -13.50
N HIS A 128 -9.99 -3.31 -13.93
CA HIS A 128 -10.35 -4.47 -14.74
C HIS A 128 -10.86 -5.62 -13.85
N ILE A 129 -12.07 -5.45 -13.31
CA ILE A 129 -12.68 -6.42 -12.37
C ILE A 129 -12.84 -7.80 -13.00
N ASP A 130 -13.23 -7.89 -14.28
CA ASP A 130 -13.32 -9.18 -15.00
C ASP A 130 -11.96 -9.91 -15.06
N HIS A 131 -10.87 -9.16 -15.13
CA HIS A 131 -9.53 -9.74 -15.11
C HIS A 131 -9.16 -10.19 -13.70
N LEU A 132 -9.44 -9.38 -12.68
CA LEU A 132 -9.24 -9.74 -11.28
C LEU A 132 -9.98 -11.01 -10.88
N GLU A 133 -11.24 -11.17 -11.32
CA GLU A 133 -12.03 -12.37 -11.07
C GLU A 133 -11.35 -13.62 -11.67
N LYS A 134 -10.89 -13.53 -12.92
CA LYS A 134 -10.18 -14.64 -13.58
C LYS A 134 -8.86 -14.98 -12.91
N LEU A 135 -8.10 -13.93 -12.51
CA LEU A 135 -6.84 -14.07 -11.81
C LEU A 135 -7.05 -14.75 -10.45
N ASN A 136 -7.97 -14.26 -9.63
CA ASN A 136 -8.29 -14.84 -8.33
C ASN A 136 -8.74 -16.31 -8.45
N LYS A 137 -9.60 -16.61 -9.41
CA LYS A 137 -10.03 -17.99 -9.68
C LYS A 137 -8.86 -18.90 -10.03
N ALA A 138 -7.97 -18.47 -10.92
CA ALA A 138 -6.79 -19.25 -11.29
C ALA A 138 -5.84 -19.47 -10.11
N LEU A 139 -5.64 -18.46 -9.27
CA LEU A 139 -4.85 -18.57 -8.04
C LEU A 139 -5.46 -19.61 -7.09
N VAL A 140 -6.76 -19.55 -6.83
CA VAL A 140 -7.45 -20.51 -5.96
C VAL A 140 -7.38 -21.94 -6.54
N GLU A 141 -7.58 -22.11 -7.84
CA GLU A 141 -7.47 -23.42 -8.50
C GLU A 141 -6.05 -23.99 -8.40
N ALA A 142 -5.03 -23.16 -8.59
CA ALA A 142 -3.63 -23.59 -8.56
C ALA A 142 -3.10 -23.89 -7.16
N MET A 143 -3.53 -23.10 -6.16
CA MET A 143 -3.00 -23.14 -4.79
C MET A 143 -3.87 -23.97 -3.84
N GLY A 144 -5.15 -24.20 -4.17
CA GLY A 144 -6.11 -24.87 -3.29
C GLY A 144 -6.59 -24.01 -2.10
N HIS A 145 -6.20 -22.76 -2.07
CA HIS A 145 -6.62 -21.76 -1.06
C HIS A 145 -6.56 -20.35 -1.64
N ASN A 146 -7.18 -19.38 -0.95
CA ASN A 146 -7.08 -17.98 -1.35
C ASN A 146 -5.66 -17.46 -1.18
N VAL A 147 -5.14 -16.76 -2.20
CA VAL A 147 -3.93 -15.95 -2.13
C VAL A 147 -4.37 -14.50 -1.94
N PRO A 148 -4.00 -13.81 -0.85
CA PRO A 148 -4.39 -12.43 -0.63
C PRO A 148 -3.85 -11.50 -1.73
N ILE A 149 -4.74 -10.81 -2.44
CA ILE A 149 -4.36 -9.86 -3.50
C ILE A 149 -4.23 -8.46 -2.90
N VAL A 150 -3.24 -7.72 -3.36
CA VAL A 150 -3.00 -6.32 -2.97
C VAL A 150 -3.41 -5.38 -4.10
N LEU A 151 -4.18 -4.38 -3.76
CA LEU A 151 -4.53 -3.27 -4.64
C LEU A 151 -3.71 -2.04 -4.26
N HIS A 152 -2.73 -1.71 -5.10
CA HIS A 152 -2.00 -0.45 -5.02
C HIS A 152 -2.78 0.70 -5.65
N GLY A 153 -2.38 1.94 -5.34
CA GLY A 153 -3.01 3.13 -5.89
C GLY A 153 -4.47 3.30 -5.49
N GLY A 154 -4.85 2.88 -4.28
CA GLY A 154 -6.25 2.89 -3.82
C GLY A 154 -6.89 4.27 -3.68
N SER A 155 -6.07 5.35 -3.61
CA SER A 155 -6.59 6.73 -3.51
C SER A 155 -7.28 7.17 -4.80
N GLY A 156 -8.57 7.56 -4.70
CA GLY A 156 -9.33 8.07 -5.83
C GLY A 156 -10.07 7.01 -6.66
N ILE A 157 -9.96 5.73 -6.30
CA ILE A 157 -10.82 4.69 -6.88
C ILE A 157 -12.23 4.85 -6.27
N PRO A 158 -13.30 4.78 -7.09
CA PRO A 158 -14.68 4.81 -6.60
C PRO A 158 -14.98 3.68 -5.60
N ASP A 159 -15.75 3.98 -4.56
CA ASP A 159 -16.09 3.05 -3.49
C ASP A 159 -16.73 1.73 -3.96
N ASP A 160 -17.53 1.78 -5.01
CA ASP A 160 -18.16 0.61 -5.62
C ASP A 160 -17.11 -0.33 -6.24
N GLN A 161 -16.12 0.21 -6.94
CA GLN A 161 -15.02 -0.58 -7.51
C GLN A 161 -14.11 -1.16 -6.42
N ILE A 162 -13.86 -0.43 -5.33
CA ILE A 162 -13.13 -0.98 -4.18
C ILE A 162 -13.87 -2.17 -3.58
N ARG A 163 -15.20 -2.06 -3.41
CA ARG A 163 -16.02 -3.17 -2.89
C ARG A 163 -16.01 -4.38 -3.82
N GLU A 164 -16.14 -4.16 -5.13
CA GLU A 164 -16.03 -5.22 -6.13
C GLU A 164 -14.65 -5.89 -6.12
N ALA A 165 -13.58 -5.11 -6.00
CA ALA A 165 -12.23 -5.65 -5.89
C ALA A 165 -12.06 -6.51 -4.63
N ILE A 166 -12.56 -6.05 -3.49
CA ILE A 166 -12.54 -6.82 -2.22
C ILE A 166 -13.35 -8.12 -2.36
N ALA A 167 -14.53 -8.08 -2.96
CA ALA A 167 -15.33 -9.27 -3.21
C ALA A 167 -14.63 -10.28 -4.13
N ASN A 168 -13.69 -9.84 -4.97
CA ASN A 168 -12.89 -10.64 -5.88
C ASN A 168 -11.47 -10.94 -5.39
N GLY A 169 -11.20 -10.91 -4.07
CA GLY A 169 -9.98 -11.43 -3.48
C GLY A 169 -8.95 -10.39 -3.04
N VAL A 170 -9.22 -9.09 -3.24
CA VAL A 170 -8.37 -8.04 -2.67
C VAL A 170 -8.50 -8.06 -1.14
N ALA A 171 -7.37 -8.21 -0.46
CA ALA A 171 -7.29 -8.29 1.00
C ALA A 171 -6.50 -7.13 1.63
N LYS A 172 -5.71 -6.42 0.84
CA LYS A 172 -4.93 -5.23 1.25
C LYS A 172 -5.13 -4.13 0.20
N VAL A 173 -5.33 -2.90 0.65
CA VAL A 173 -5.43 -1.72 -0.23
C VAL A 173 -4.45 -0.66 0.25
N ASN A 174 -3.57 -0.22 -0.65
CA ASN A 174 -2.59 0.83 -0.36
C ASN A 174 -3.20 2.20 -0.66
N VAL A 175 -3.19 3.09 0.34
CA VAL A 175 -3.74 4.46 0.25
C VAL A 175 -2.69 5.45 0.74
N ASN A 176 -2.26 6.35 -0.13
CA ASN A 176 -1.24 7.36 0.18
C ASN A 176 -1.65 8.76 -0.28
N THR A 177 -1.90 8.95 -1.57
CA THR A 177 -2.12 10.28 -2.19
C THR A 177 -3.22 11.07 -1.48
N GLU A 178 -4.33 10.45 -1.13
CA GLU A 178 -5.44 11.08 -0.42
C GLU A 178 -5.01 11.63 0.95
N CYS A 179 -4.21 10.87 1.68
CA CYS A 179 -3.67 11.27 2.97
C CYS A 179 -2.71 12.47 2.83
N GLN A 180 -1.84 12.44 1.81
CA GLN A 180 -0.92 13.54 1.52
C GLN A 180 -1.67 14.82 1.13
N LEU A 181 -2.68 14.71 0.27
CA LEU A 181 -3.50 15.84 -0.15
C LEU A 181 -4.28 16.45 1.02
N ALA A 182 -4.85 15.65 1.90
CA ALA A 182 -5.54 16.10 3.10
C ALA A 182 -4.60 16.89 4.01
N PHE A 183 -3.39 16.35 4.27
CA PHE A 183 -2.37 17.04 5.06
C PHE A 183 -1.95 18.36 4.43
N ALA A 184 -1.64 18.35 3.14
CA ALA A 184 -1.17 19.53 2.42
C ALA A 184 -2.22 20.65 2.38
N ALA A 185 -3.49 20.31 2.15
CA ALA A 185 -4.59 21.26 2.11
C ALA A 185 -4.80 21.94 3.48
N ALA A 186 -4.84 21.15 4.57
CA ALA A 186 -5.02 21.67 5.92
C ALA A 186 -3.83 22.52 6.39
N THR A 187 -2.60 22.07 6.07
CA THR A 187 -1.39 22.82 6.40
C THR A 187 -1.34 24.15 5.62
N ARG A 188 -1.66 24.15 4.33
CA ARG A 188 -1.72 25.36 3.51
C ARG A 188 -2.75 26.35 4.03
N LYS A 189 -3.94 25.87 4.44
CA LYS A 189 -4.95 26.70 5.07
C LYS A 189 -4.41 27.37 6.32
N PHE A 190 -3.76 26.61 7.20
CA PHE A 190 -3.17 27.14 8.43
C PHE A 190 -2.08 28.19 8.15
N VAL A 191 -1.21 27.97 7.15
CA VAL A 191 -0.16 28.93 6.76
C VAL A 191 -0.79 30.25 6.30
N ASN A 192 -1.78 30.20 5.44
CA ASN A 192 -2.48 31.40 4.97
C ASN A 192 -3.17 32.17 6.12
N GLU A 193 -3.76 31.45 7.08
CA GLU A 193 -4.36 32.06 8.27
C GLU A 193 -3.30 32.68 9.18
N PHE A 194 -2.13 32.03 9.31
CA PHE A 194 -0.99 32.55 10.08
C PHE A 194 -0.51 33.87 9.47
N ASP A 195 -0.27 33.94 8.18
CA ASP A 195 0.21 35.14 7.50
C ASP A 195 -0.79 36.29 7.62
N ALA A 196 -2.09 36.00 7.53
CA ALA A 196 -3.15 36.99 7.68
C ALA A 196 -3.28 37.54 9.14
N ASN A 197 -2.82 36.79 10.14
CA ASN A 197 -3.00 37.09 11.57
C ASN A 197 -1.68 36.98 12.37
N GLU A 198 -0.56 37.31 11.76
CA GLU A 198 0.79 37.05 12.27
C GLU A 198 0.98 37.48 13.74
N ALA A 199 0.62 38.69 14.09
CA ALA A 199 0.82 39.24 15.44
C ALA A 199 0.09 38.40 16.53
N GLU A 200 -1.12 37.92 16.25
CA GLU A 200 -1.90 37.08 17.13
C GLU A 200 -1.30 35.67 17.23
N TYR A 201 -0.93 35.12 16.10
CA TYR A 201 -0.37 33.78 16.01
C TYR A 201 1.01 33.68 16.66
N MET A 202 1.85 34.71 16.51
CA MET A 202 3.11 34.84 17.23
C MET A 202 2.90 34.90 18.75
N LYS A 203 1.93 35.69 19.21
CA LYS A 203 1.59 35.76 20.64
C LYS A 203 1.12 34.42 21.20
N LYS A 204 0.35 33.65 20.44
CA LYS A 204 -0.13 32.32 20.81
C LYS A 204 0.93 31.22 20.61
N LYS A 205 2.11 31.56 20.10
CA LYS A 205 3.18 30.61 19.74
C LYS A 205 2.73 29.51 18.82
N LEU A 206 1.97 29.85 17.76
CA LEU A 206 1.47 28.88 16.78
C LEU A 206 2.53 28.47 15.76
N PHE A 207 3.70 29.08 15.78
CA PHE A 207 4.88 28.66 15.03
C PHE A 207 5.56 27.39 15.60
N ASP A 208 5.18 26.94 16.79
CA ASP A 208 5.65 25.66 17.34
C ASP A 208 5.24 24.50 16.41
N PRO A 209 6.17 23.66 15.90
CA PRO A 209 5.86 22.57 14.97
C PRO A 209 4.72 21.66 15.44
N ARG A 210 4.60 21.43 16.73
CA ARG A 210 3.51 20.62 17.32
C ARG A 210 2.13 21.25 17.13
N LYS A 211 2.07 22.58 17.01
CA LYS A 211 0.83 23.34 16.76
C LYS A 211 0.66 23.63 15.27
N PHE A 212 1.76 23.97 14.60
CA PHE A 212 1.78 24.31 13.17
C PHE A 212 1.36 23.12 12.29
N LEU A 213 1.85 21.93 12.61
CA LEU A 213 1.52 20.71 11.84
C LEU A 213 0.24 20.02 12.31
N LYS A 214 -0.33 20.42 13.44
CA LYS A 214 -1.51 19.79 14.03
C LYS A 214 -2.70 19.70 13.07
N PRO A 215 -3.10 20.76 12.33
CA PRO A 215 -4.20 20.68 11.38
C PRO A 215 -3.99 19.61 10.27
N GLY A 216 -2.74 19.47 9.81
CA GLY A 216 -2.38 18.43 8.84
C GLY A 216 -2.56 17.01 9.43
N PHE A 217 -2.11 16.77 10.65
CA PHE A 217 -2.30 15.49 11.32
C PHE A 217 -3.79 15.16 11.57
N GLU A 218 -4.59 16.14 11.96
CA GLU A 218 -6.02 15.96 12.15
C GLU A 218 -6.72 15.62 10.83
N ALA A 219 -6.31 16.26 9.74
CA ALA A 219 -6.85 16.00 8.40
C ALA A 219 -6.48 14.60 7.88
N ILE A 220 -5.21 14.15 8.06
CA ILE A 220 -4.81 12.78 7.73
C ILE A 220 -5.62 11.78 8.55
N THR A 221 -5.78 12.01 9.85
CA THR A 221 -6.55 11.10 10.71
C THR A 221 -7.97 10.93 10.18
N ALA A 222 -8.64 12.04 9.83
CA ALA A 222 -9.99 11.99 9.28
C ALA A 222 -10.05 11.26 7.91
N ALA A 223 -9.03 11.47 7.04
CA ALA A 223 -8.95 10.78 5.76
C ALA A 223 -8.78 9.25 5.96
N VAL A 224 -7.87 8.82 6.83
CA VAL A 224 -7.65 7.40 7.14
C VAL A 224 -8.91 6.77 7.76
N GLU A 225 -9.61 7.46 8.65
CA GLU A 225 -10.86 6.98 9.23
C GLU A 225 -11.93 6.77 8.15
N ALA A 226 -12.10 7.72 7.22
CA ALA A 226 -13.08 7.62 6.14
C ALA A 226 -12.78 6.43 5.20
N VAL A 227 -11.53 6.31 4.75
CA VAL A 227 -11.08 5.20 3.89
C VAL A 227 -11.24 3.85 4.59
N SER A 228 -10.77 3.74 5.84
CA SER A 228 -10.86 2.50 6.61
C SER A 228 -12.30 2.05 6.81
N TYR A 229 -13.22 2.99 7.01
CA TYR A 229 -14.65 2.70 7.16
C TYR A 229 -15.26 2.12 5.87
N THR A 230 -14.91 2.67 4.70
CA THR A 230 -15.36 2.15 3.40
C THR A 230 -14.86 0.74 3.16
N HIS A 231 -13.56 0.49 3.40
CA HIS A 231 -12.93 -0.82 3.15
C HIS A 231 -13.42 -1.90 4.11
N LEU A 232 -13.51 -1.61 5.40
CA LEU A 232 -13.98 -2.58 6.41
C LEU A 232 -15.43 -2.99 6.18
N ARG A 233 -16.29 -2.06 5.79
CA ARG A 233 -17.71 -2.39 5.50
C ARG A 233 -17.93 -3.16 4.21
N ALA A 234 -16.98 -3.21 3.31
CA ALA A 234 -17.08 -4.02 2.10
C ALA A 234 -17.28 -5.52 2.43
N HIS A 235 -16.72 -6.00 3.54
CA HIS A 235 -16.88 -7.37 4.00
C HIS A 235 -18.22 -7.65 4.70
N GLU A 236 -18.96 -6.60 5.11
CA GLU A 236 -20.26 -6.77 5.80
C GLU A 236 -21.43 -6.91 4.82
N THR A 237 -21.23 -6.59 3.53
CA THR A 237 -22.28 -6.55 2.50
C THR A 237 -22.08 -7.57 1.37
N ALA A 238 -21.06 -8.42 1.45
CA ALA A 238 -20.77 -9.48 0.49
C ALA A 238 -21.39 -10.83 0.85
#